data_26ff16b165e7404155c532ea778aa5d8
#
_entry.id   26ff16b165e7404155c532ea778aa5d8
#
_cell.length_a   1.000
_cell.length_b   1.000
_cell.length_c   1.000
_cell.angle_alpha   90.00
_cell.angle_beta   90.00
_cell.angle_gamma   90.00
#
_symmetry.space_group_name_H-M   'P 1'
#
loop_
_entity.id
_entity.type
_entity.pdbx_description
1 polymer ?
#
loop_
_entity_poly.entity_id
_entity_poly.type
_entity_poly.pdbx_seq_one_letter_code
_entity_poly.pdbx_strand_id
1 'polypeptide(L)'
;MTNDDLTMEILEEIHVRAPIEVTFAALLEQLGPMNEPAPNYAMPMKLEAWPGGKWTRDLGAENGHFWGHVQAIKRPTLLEFCGPLIMSYAATSNLQYRLSEEPGGTLIKFRHSAFGTIQDDHRSGVRQGWAYTHARMKERVEAAAGAK
;
A
#
# COMPACT_ATOMS: atom_id res chain seq x y z
N MET A 1 -27.70 8.76 7.79
CA MET A 1 -26.41 8.40 7.17
C MET A 1 -26.07 9.41 6.08
N THR A 2 -24.91 10.02 6.18
CA THR A 2 -24.43 11.01 5.20
C THR A 2 -23.37 10.34 4.30
N ASN A 3 -22.98 11.04 3.23
CA ASN A 3 -21.88 10.56 2.38
C ASN A 3 -20.59 10.41 3.17
N ASP A 4 -20.36 11.25 4.17
CA ASP A 4 -19.15 11.19 5.00
C ASP A 4 -19.09 9.88 5.80
N ASP A 5 -20.24 9.33 6.19
CA ASP A 5 -20.30 8.06 6.91
C ASP A 5 -19.95 6.86 6.02
N LEU A 6 -20.10 7.04 4.70
CA LEU A 6 -19.85 5.99 3.70
C LEU A 6 -18.49 6.11 3.03
N THR A 7 -17.70 7.11 3.39
CA THR A 7 -16.41 7.35 2.75
C THR A 7 -15.28 7.40 3.77
N MET A 8 -14.10 7.05 3.30
CA MET A 8 -12.86 7.17 4.07
C MET A 8 -11.77 7.66 3.13
N GLU A 9 -10.95 8.61 3.59
CA GLU A 9 -9.78 9.03 2.84
C GLU A 9 -8.58 9.14 3.77
N ILE A 10 -7.49 8.51 3.38
CA ILE A 10 -6.21 8.56 4.08
C ILE A 10 -5.18 9.11 3.10
N LEU A 11 -4.51 10.17 3.49
CA LEU A 11 -3.46 10.81 2.71
C LEU A 11 -2.16 10.76 3.50
N GLU A 12 -1.07 10.45 2.81
CA GLU A 12 0.26 10.44 3.42
C GLU A 12 1.30 10.88 2.39
N GLU A 13 2.28 11.66 2.83
CA GLU A 13 3.46 11.98 2.03
C GLU A 13 4.66 11.33 2.69
N ILE A 14 5.45 10.58 1.90
CA ILE A 14 6.63 9.88 2.39
C ILE A 14 7.83 10.38 1.60
N HIS A 15 8.84 10.91 2.31
CA HIS A 15 10.10 11.35 1.71
C HIS A 15 11.13 10.25 1.93
N VAL A 16 11.65 9.70 0.84
CA VAL A 16 12.59 8.57 0.87
C VAL A 16 13.93 9.01 0.28
N ARG A 17 15.00 8.82 1.03
CA ARG A 17 16.36 9.17 0.58
C ARG A 17 16.95 8.04 -0.25
N ALA A 18 16.40 7.85 -1.44
CA ALA A 18 16.84 6.85 -2.40
C ALA A 18 16.32 7.24 -3.78
N PRO A 19 16.97 6.76 -4.87
CA PRO A 19 16.50 7.00 -6.23
C PRO A 19 15.10 6.45 -6.47
N ILE A 20 14.38 7.05 -7.40
CA ILE A 20 12.98 6.71 -7.65
C ILE A 20 12.80 5.26 -8.09
N GLU A 21 13.69 4.72 -8.91
CA GLU A 21 13.62 3.33 -9.36
C GLU A 21 13.79 2.35 -8.20
N VAL A 22 14.74 2.64 -7.31
CA VAL A 22 15.00 1.82 -6.12
C VAL A 22 13.82 1.90 -5.17
N THR A 23 13.26 3.09 -4.98
CA THR A 23 12.10 3.31 -4.11
C THR A 23 10.87 2.57 -4.63
N PHE A 24 10.62 2.63 -5.93
CA PHE A 24 9.48 1.93 -6.54
C PHE A 24 9.60 0.41 -6.37
N ALA A 25 10.80 -0.14 -6.60
CA ALA A 25 11.05 -1.57 -6.41
C ALA A 25 10.83 -1.97 -4.94
N ALA A 26 11.29 -1.16 -4.00
CA ALA A 26 11.10 -1.42 -2.57
C ALA A 26 9.62 -1.35 -2.17
N LEU A 27 8.85 -0.46 -2.79
CA LEU A 27 7.42 -0.37 -2.58
C LEU A 27 6.72 -1.67 -3.00
N LEU A 28 7.05 -2.19 -4.18
CA LEU A 28 6.48 -3.47 -4.64
C LEU A 28 6.82 -4.62 -3.69
N GLU A 29 8.05 -4.67 -3.19
CA GLU A 29 8.45 -5.68 -2.22
C GLU A 29 7.68 -5.53 -0.89
N GLN A 30 7.52 -4.30 -0.42
CA GLN A 30 6.83 -4.04 0.84
C GLN A 30 5.35 -4.39 0.78
N LEU A 31 4.71 -4.16 -0.36
CA LEU A 31 3.30 -4.52 -0.56
C LEU A 31 3.12 -6.00 -0.92
N GLY A 32 4.20 -6.67 -1.29
CA GLY A 32 4.24 -8.08 -1.66
C GLY A 32 4.83 -8.94 -0.55
N PRO A 33 5.93 -9.66 -0.83
CA PRO A 33 6.46 -10.66 0.12
C PRO A 33 6.95 -10.07 1.44
N MET A 34 7.28 -8.79 1.50
CA MET A 34 7.80 -8.14 2.70
C MET A 34 6.72 -7.41 3.50
N ASN A 35 5.46 -7.62 3.19
CA ASN A 35 4.36 -6.91 3.87
C ASN A 35 4.34 -7.24 5.36
N GLU A 36 4.32 -6.18 6.18
CA GLU A 36 4.28 -6.28 7.65
C GLU A 36 3.51 -5.06 8.16
N PRO A 37 2.19 -5.19 8.40
CA PRO A 37 1.37 -4.03 8.79
C PRO A 37 1.49 -3.61 10.24
N ALA A 38 2.18 -4.40 11.07
CA ALA A 38 2.39 -4.10 12.50
C ALA A 38 3.67 -4.78 12.97
N PRO A 39 4.28 -4.33 14.09
CA PRO A 39 5.50 -4.96 14.60
C PRO A 39 5.30 -6.46 14.84
N ASN A 40 6.25 -7.25 14.36
CA ASN A 40 6.27 -8.72 14.51
C ASN A 40 5.04 -9.41 13.91
N TYR A 41 4.37 -8.76 12.96
CA TYR A 41 3.22 -9.32 12.28
C TYR A 41 3.49 -9.36 10.77
N ALA A 42 4.27 -10.38 10.37
CA ALA A 42 4.54 -10.60 8.96
C ALA A 42 3.26 -11.09 8.26
N MET A 43 2.91 -10.44 7.18
CA MET A 43 1.73 -10.80 6.38
C MET A 43 2.12 -10.76 4.91
N PRO A 44 2.94 -11.74 4.46
CA PRO A 44 3.39 -11.74 3.07
C PRO A 44 2.23 -11.84 2.11
N MET A 45 2.29 -11.03 1.05
CA MET A 45 1.28 -10.95 0.03
C MET A 45 1.85 -11.43 -1.30
N LYS A 46 0.97 -11.88 -2.17
CA LYS A 46 1.31 -12.13 -3.57
C LYS A 46 0.83 -10.94 -4.38
N LEU A 47 1.75 -10.30 -5.08
CA LEU A 47 1.45 -9.14 -5.91
C LEU A 47 1.92 -9.41 -7.33
N GLU A 48 0.95 -9.45 -8.25
CA GLU A 48 1.22 -9.54 -9.68
C GLU A 48 1.29 -8.12 -10.23
N ALA A 49 2.51 -7.62 -10.42
CA ALA A 49 2.77 -6.21 -10.69
C ALA A 49 2.64 -5.87 -12.18
N TRP A 50 1.42 -6.04 -12.72
CA TRP A 50 1.05 -5.65 -14.09
C TRP A 50 -0.45 -5.29 -14.11
N PRO A 51 -0.93 -4.55 -15.13
CA PRO A 51 -2.35 -4.17 -15.19
C PRO A 51 -3.27 -5.39 -15.12
N GLY A 52 -4.23 -5.35 -14.21
CA GLY A 52 -5.14 -6.47 -13.97
C GLY A 52 -4.58 -7.54 -13.05
N GLY A 53 -3.30 -7.44 -12.65
CA GLY A 53 -2.67 -8.39 -11.74
C GLY A 53 -3.37 -8.43 -10.40
N LYS A 54 -3.30 -9.58 -9.73
CA LYS A 54 -3.97 -9.80 -8.44
C LYS A 54 -3.05 -9.47 -7.28
N TRP A 55 -3.66 -8.96 -6.21
CA TRP A 55 -3.00 -8.72 -4.94
C TRP A 55 -3.76 -9.51 -3.89
N THR A 56 -3.14 -10.59 -3.40
CA THR A 56 -3.83 -11.58 -2.56
C THR A 56 -2.97 -12.02 -1.39
N ARG A 57 -3.64 -12.39 -0.31
CA ARG A 57 -3.02 -13.11 0.79
C ARG A 57 -3.37 -14.58 0.67
N ASP A 58 -2.36 -15.41 0.41
CA ASP A 58 -2.52 -16.85 0.26
C ASP A 58 -2.30 -17.52 1.63
N LEU A 59 -3.32 -18.22 2.12
CA LEU A 59 -3.25 -18.96 3.39
C LEU A 59 -3.08 -20.46 3.17
N GLY A 60 -2.87 -20.89 1.92
CA GLY A 60 -2.67 -22.30 1.56
C GLY A 60 -3.99 -23.01 1.31
N ALA A 61 -3.94 -24.11 0.55
CA ALA A 61 -5.08 -24.97 0.24
C ALA A 61 -6.29 -24.20 -0.33
N GLU A 62 -6.00 -23.22 -1.19
CA GLU A 62 -7.02 -22.38 -1.83
C GLU A 62 -7.80 -21.50 -0.83
N ASN A 63 -7.19 -21.22 0.32
CA ASN A 63 -7.74 -20.27 1.31
C ASN A 63 -6.96 -18.96 1.26
N GLY A 64 -7.62 -17.86 1.58
CA GLY A 64 -6.96 -16.57 1.65
C GLY A 64 -7.91 -15.41 1.44
N HIS A 65 -7.32 -14.25 1.16
CA HIS A 65 -8.05 -13.01 0.97
C HIS A 65 -7.63 -12.34 -0.34
N PHE A 66 -8.62 -12.00 -1.14
CA PHE A 66 -8.40 -11.17 -2.33
C PHE A 66 -8.48 -9.70 -1.91
N TRP A 67 -7.39 -8.95 -2.10
CA TRP A 67 -7.35 -7.54 -1.75
C TRP A 67 -7.70 -6.63 -2.93
N GLY A 68 -7.33 -7.02 -4.14
CA GLY A 68 -7.67 -6.21 -5.29
C GLY A 68 -6.87 -6.55 -6.52
N HIS A 69 -7.03 -5.68 -7.53
CA HIS A 69 -6.28 -5.74 -8.78
C HIS A 69 -5.40 -4.50 -8.91
N VAL A 70 -4.29 -4.65 -9.61
CA VAL A 70 -3.53 -3.51 -10.10
C VAL A 70 -4.39 -2.84 -11.17
N GLN A 71 -4.82 -1.61 -10.90
CA GLN A 71 -5.62 -0.84 -11.84
C GLN A 71 -4.73 -0.14 -12.88
N ALA A 72 -3.62 0.45 -12.40
CA ALA A 72 -2.66 1.10 -13.26
C ALA A 72 -1.26 0.98 -12.65
N ILE A 73 -0.27 0.79 -13.51
CA ILE A 73 1.13 0.79 -13.10
C ILE A 73 1.96 1.45 -14.20
N LYS A 74 2.78 2.43 -13.81
CA LYS A 74 3.72 3.11 -14.70
C LYS A 74 5.03 3.26 -13.93
N ARG A 75 5.96 2.37 -14.18
CA ARG A 75 7.25 2.36 -13.49
C ARG A 75 8.07 3.58 -13.91
N PRO A 76 8.68 4.30 -12.98
CA PRO A 76 8.63 4.15 -11.53
C PRO A 76 7.73 5.21 -10.84
N THR A 77 6.67 5.69 -11.48
CA THR A 77 5.92 6.87 -11.05
C THR A 77 4.52 6.61 -10.52
N LEU A 78 3.90 5.48 -10.89
CA LEU A 78 2.49 5.24 -10.50
C LEU A 78 2.25 3.78 -10.17
N LEU A 79 1.56 3.54 -9.06
CA LEU A 79 1.02 2.24 -8.71
C LEU A 79 -0.36 2.46 -8.10
N GLU A 80 -1.39 1.87 -8.72
CA GLU A 80 -2.77 2.06 -8.31
C GLU A 80 -3.49 0.72 -8.25
N PHE A 81 -4.24 0.51 -7.17
CA PHE A 81 -5.02 -0.69 -6.95
C PHE A 81 -6.50 -0.36 -6.79
N CYS A 82 -7.37 -1.31 -7.13
CA CYS A 82 -8.78 -1.25 -6.80
C CYS A 82 -9.24 -2.57 -6.19
N GLY A 83 -10.10 -2.51 -5.20
CA GLY A 83 -10.65 -3.69 -4.55
C GLY A 83 -11.04 -3.46 -3.10
N PRO A 84 -11.47 -4.53 -2.40
CA PRO A 84 -11.89 -4.42 -1.00
C PRO A 84 -10.73 -4.19 -0.04
N LEU A 85 -9.52 -4.55 -0.40
CA LEU A 85 -8.31 -4.54 0.42
C LEU A 85 -8.52 -5.39 1.69
N ILE A 86 -8.24 -4.83 2.87
CA ILE A 86 -8.36 -5.54 4.14
C ILE A 86 -9.79 -5.61 4.67
N MET A 87 -10.75 -5.04 3.94
CA MET A 87 -12.14 -4.91 4.42
C MET A 87 -12.97 -6.13 4.00
N SER A 88 -13.32 -6.98 4.96
CA SER A 88 -14.15 -8.16 4.73
C SER A 88 -15.63 -7.82 4.89
N TYR A 89 -16.08 -6.71 4.33
CA TYR A 89 -17.46 -6.26 4.36
C TYR A 89 -17.75 -5.39 3.15
N ALA A 90 -18.93 -4.80 3.08
CA ALA A 90 -19.39 -4.06 1.88
C ALA A 90 -18.66 -2.73 1.72
N ALA A 91 -17.42 -2.79 1.24
CA ALA A 91 -16.61 -1.60 0.93
C ALA A 91 -15.71 -1.88 -0.25
N THR A 92 -15.39 -0.83 -1.00
CA THR A 92 -14.42 -0.90 -2.09
C THR A 92 -13.46 0.27 -1.95
N SER A 93 -12.24 0.09 -2.49
CA SER A 93 -11.16 1.06 -2.32
C SER A 93 -10.47 1.37 -3.63
N ASN A 94 -9.91 2.57 -3.70
CA ASN A 94 -8.88 2.93 -4.65
C ASN A 94 -7.64 3.33 -3.84
N LEU A 95 -6.53 2.66 -4.10
CA LEU A 95 -5.26 2.88 -3.42
C LEU A 95 -4.28 3.40 -4.46
N GLN A 96 -3.67 4.56 -4.20
CA GLN A 96 -2.82 5.19 -5.19
C GLN A 96 -1.49 5.64 -4.59
N TYR A 97 -0.40 5.27 -5.26
CA TYR A 97 0.95 5.74 -4.97
C TYR A 97 1.46 6.51 -6.18
N ARG A 98 1.81 7.78 -5.99
CA ARG A 98 2.47 8.58 -7.01
C ARG A 98 3.85 8.96 -6.52
N LEU A 99 4.87 8.61 -7.31
CA LEU A 99 6.26 8.88 -6.98
C LEU A 99 6.81 9.96 -7.91
N SER A 100 7.57 10.88 -7.33
CA SER A 100 8.28 11.90 -8.10
C SER A 100 9.66 12.13 -7.48
N GLU A 101 10.59 12.55 -8.31
CA GLU A 101 11.93 12.89 -7.84
C GLU A 101 11.89 14.21 -7.08
N GLU A 102 12.71 14.31 -6.03
CA GLU A 102 12.91 15.54 -5.28
C GLU A 102 14.38 15.64 -4.89
N PRO A 103 14.88 16.82 -4.48
CA PRO A 103 16.27 16.94 -4.05
C PRO A 103 16.59 15.94 -2.95
N GLY A 104 17.57 15.08 -3.21
CA GLY A 104 18.01 14.07 -2.25
C GLY A 104 17.22 12.78 -2.22
N GLY A 105 16.21 12.61 -3.08
CA GLY A 105 15.48 11.36 -3.08
C GLY A 105 14.17 11.34 -3.85
N THR A 106 13.17 10.73 -3.25
CA THR A 106 11.87 10.49 -3.86
C THR A 106 10.76 10.92 -2.92
N LEU A 107 9.75 11.59 -3.46
CA LEU A 107 8.50 11.89 -2.75
C LEU A 107 7.44 10.90 -3.21
N ILE A 108 6.82 10.23 -2.24
CA ILE A 108 5.66 9.37 -2.49
C ILE A 108 4.42 10.08 -1.95
N LYS A 109 3.44 10.30 -2.82
CA LYS A 109 2.10 10.74 -2.41
C LYS A 109 1.17 9.56 -2.42
N PHE A 110 0.66 9.21 -1.25
CA PHE A 110 -0.20 8.06 -1.02
C PHE A 110 -1.62 8.51 -0.73
N ARG A 111 -2.59 7.84 -1.33
CA ARG A 111 -4.01 8.05 -1.06
C ARG A 111 -4.74 6.72 -1.01
N HIS A 112 -5.49 6.50 0.07
CA HIS A 112 -6.43 5.40 0.19
C HIS A 112 -7.82 6.00 0.30
N SER A 113 -8.63 5.87 -0.74
CA SER A 113 -10.03 6.28 -0.76
C SER A 113 -10.91 5.05 -0.74
N ALA A 114 -11.90 5.02 0.14
CA ALA A 114 -12.81 3.88 0.26
C ALA A 114 -14.25 4.35 0.33
N PHE A 115 -15.15 3.51 -0.15
CA PHE A 115 -16.59 3.75 -0.13
C PHE A 115 -17.32 2.49 0.30
N GLY A 116 -18.28 2.65 1.22
CA GLY A 116 -19.10 1.55 1.71
C GLY A 116 -19.40 1.69 3.20
N THR A 117 -19.83 0.58 3.81
CA THR A 117 -20.14 0.56 5.24
C THR A 117 -18.88 0.32 6.04
N ILE A 118 -18.14 1.40 6.33
CA ILE A 118 -16.83 1.32 6.97
C ILE A 118 -16.97 1.45 8.48
N GLN A 119 -16.44 0.45 9.20
CA GLN A 119 -16.48 0.42 10.67
C GLN A 119 -15.50 1.41 11.27
N ASP A 120 -15.88 2.07 12.37
CA ASP A 120 -15.07 3.15 12.97
C ASP A 120 -13.70 2.69 13.46
N ASP A 121 -13.61 1.54 14.08
CA ASP A 121 -12.33 0.99 14.56
C ASP A 121 -11.40 0.65 13.38
N HIS A 122 -11.96 0.28 12.21
CA HIS A 122 -11.16 0.07 11.00
C HIS A 122 -10.56 1.36 10.49
N ARG A 123 -11.29 2.48 10.60
CA ARG A 123 -10.78 3.77 10.10
C ARG A 123 -9.45 4.14 10.75
N SER A 124 -9.34 4.03 12.07
CA SER A 124 -8.11 4.34 12.77
C SER A 124 -7.03 3.27 12.58
N GLY A 125 -7.43 1.99 12.62
CA GLY A 125 -6.50 0.87 12.45
C GLY A 125 -5.84 0.84 11.08
N VAL A 126 -6.60 1.13 10.02
CA VAL A 126 -6.10 1.17 8.64
C VAL A 126 -5.07 2.30 8.47
N ARG A 127 -5.33 3.47 9.04
CA ARG A 127 -4.39 4.60 8.99
C ARG A 127 -3.07 4.23 9.65
N GLN A 128 -3.13 3.62 10.83
CA GLN A 128 -1.91 3.20 11.56
C GLN A 128 -1.15 2.11 10.79
N GLY A 129 -1.87 1.17 10.22
CA GLY A 129 -1.28 0.10 9.42
C GLY A 129 -0.51 0.62 8.21
N TRP A 130 -1.08 1.57 7.48
CA TRP A 130 -0.39 2.18 6.33
C TRP A 130 0.85 2.95 6.78
N ALA A 131 0.74 3.75 7.84
CA ALA A 131 1.87 4.52 8.35
C ALA A 131 3.03 3.60 8.73
N TYR A 132 2.74 2.50 9.41
CA TYR A 132 3.75 1.51 9.80
C TYR A 132 4.39 0.85 8.58
N THR A 133 3.56 0.40 7.62
CA THR A 133 4.04 -0.25 6.39
C THR A 133 5.00 0.66 5.63
N HIS A 134 4.63 1.92 5.46
CA HIS A 134 5.45 2.88 4.72
C HIS A 134 6.73 3.22 5.47
N ALA A 135 6.69 3.33 6.79
CA ALA A 135 7.87 3.58 7.60
C ALA A 135 8.86 2.42 7.51
N ARG A 136 8.38 1.18 7.52
CA ARG A 136 9.24 0.00 7.35
C ARG A 136 9.93 -0.01 5.99
N MET A 137 9.19 0.29 4.93
CA MET A 137 9.76 0.38 3.59
C MET A 137 10.87 1.43 3.55
N LYS A 138 10.58 2.63 4.07
CA LYS A 138 11.53 3.74 4.11
C LYS A 138 12.81 3.37 4.86
N GLU A 139 12.68 2.80 6.06
CA GLU A 139 13.83 2.35 6.85
C GLU A 139 14.72 1.38 6.06
N ARG A 140 14.09 0.40 5.44
CA ARG A 140 14.80 -0.66 4.74
C ARG A 140 15.55 -0.15 3.51
N VAL A 141 14.89 0.71 2.72
CA VAL A 141 15.50 1.21 1.50
C VAL A 141 16.59 2.24 1.81
N GLU A 142 16.41 3.07 2.83
CA GLU A 142 17.41 4.06 3.23
C GLU A 142 18.62 3.40 3.87
N ALA A 143 18.44 2.35 4.65
CA ALA A 143 19.53 1.58 5.23
C ALA A 143 20.39 0.92 4.13
N ALA A 144 19.76 0.34 3.12
CA ALA A 144 20.48 -0.24 1.99
C ALA A 144 21.22 0.81 1.18
N ALA A 145 20.64 1.99 0.97
CA ALA A 145 21.28 3.09 0.26
C ALA A 145 22.45 3.66 1.05
N GLY A 146 22.31 3.76 2.38
CA GLY A 146 23.37 4.27 3.25
C GLY A 146 24.54 3.31 3.46
N ALA A 147 24.33 2.02 3.20
CA ALA A 147 25.35 0.99 3.35
C ALA A 147 26.39 1.00 2.22
N LYS A 148 26.19 1.82 1.21
CA LYS A 148 27.15 1.98 0.09
C LYS A 148 28.24 2.99 0.47
#